data_28ea745871795a468f656640b62b4322
#
_entry.id   28ea745871795a468f656640b62b4322
#
_cell.length_a   1.000
_cell.length_b   1.000
_cell.length_c   1.000
_cell.angle_alpha   90.00
_cell.angle_beta   90.00
_cell.angle_gamma   90.00
#
_symmetry.space_group_name_H-M   'P 1'
#
loop_
_entity.id
_entity.type
_entity.pdbx_description
1 polymer ?
#
loop_
_entity_poly.entity_id
_entity_poly.type
_entity_poly.pdbx_seq_one_letter_code
_entity_poly.pdbx_strand_id
1 'polypeptide(L)'
;MEDDFGLPTIIGLARAARHLQLRGAQGKVSLIVSGGFASPGECLKALALGADAIYLGTTILFAASHTQTLKAVPWEPPTQLAVDGGKVSKKFNWKLGGKHVANFLLSSTEEIKEGVRALGKHALHQVDISDLIALDEQTAQITGVPLAYRKPANNGYSSKKVRVLVPSKGK
;
A
#
# COMPACT_ATOMS: atom_id res chain seq x y z
N MET A 1 -10.79 9.74 -10.65
CA MET A 1 -11.14 8.30 -10.63
C MET A 1 -12.31 8.21 -9.70
N GLU A 2 -13.41 7.70 -10.14
CA GLU A 2 -14.54 7.50 -9.25
C GLU A 2 -14.22 6.35 -8.31
N ASP A 3 -14.31 6.61 -7.02
CA ASP A 3 -14.11 5.63 -5.98
C ASP A 3 -15.17 4.54 -6.12
N ASP A 4 -14.83 3.33 -5.70
CA ASP A 4 -15.69 2.13 -5.75
C ASP A 4 -16.06 1.59 -7.14
N PHE A 5 -15.42 2.07 -8.21
CA PHE A 5 -15.60 1.49 -9.54
C PHE A 5 -14.49 0.48 -9.87
N GLY A 6 -14.85 -0.79 -9.90
CA GLY A 6 -13.93 -1.90 -10.16
C GLY A 6 -13.43 -2.58 -8.88
N LEU A 7 -12.40 -3.43 -9.03
CA LEU A 7 -11.79 -4.12 -7.90
C LEU A 7 -10.78 -3.22 -7.19
N PRO A 8 -10.76 -3.21 -5.85
CA PRO A 8 -9.65 -2.61 -5.12
C PRO A 8 -8.30 -3.16 -5.59
N THR A 9 -7.31 -2.28 -5.73
CA THR A 9 -6.01 -2.58 -6.37
C THR A 9 -5.32 -3.81 -5.76
N ILE A 10 -5.29 -3.94 -4.44
CA ILE A 10 -4.66 -5.07 -3.73
C ILE A 10 -5.38 -6.39 -4.04
N ILE A 11 -6.70 -6.38 -4.14
CA ILE A 11 -7.48 -7.57 -4.51
C ILE A 11 -7.19 -7.98 -5.96
N GLY A 12 -7.18 -7.00 -6.86
CA GLY A 12 -6.83 -7.22 -8.27
C GLY A 12 -5.42 -7.79 -8.42
N LEU A 13 -4.45 -7.20 -7.73
CA LEU A 13 -3.05 -7.65 -7.71
C LEU A 13 -2.92 -9.10 -7.21
N ALA A 14 -3.47 -9.40 -6.04
CA ALA A 14 -3.37 -10.73 -5.44
C ALA A 14 -3.97 -11.82 -6.36
N ARG A 15 -5.11 -11.53 -7.00
CA ARG A 15 -5.73 -12.44 -7.97
C ARG A 15 -4.88 -12.62 -9.23
N ALA A 16 -4.30 -11.55 -9.76
CA ALA A 16 -3.43 -11.60 -10.94
C ALA A 16 -2.15 -12.40 -10.65
N ALA A 17 -1.47 -12.10 -9.54
CA ALA A 17 -0.26 -12.80 -9.12
C ALA A 17 -0.51 -14.30 -8.95
N ARG A 18 -1.59 -14.68 -8.26
CA ARG A 18 -1.99 -16.08 -8.09
C ARG A 18 -2.30 -16.75 -9.43
N HIS A 19 -2.96 -16.06 -10.36
CA HIS A 19 -3.26 -16.61 -11.67
C HIS A 19 -1.97 -16.87 -12.47
N LEU A 20 -1.03 -15.93 -12.48
CA LEU A 20 0.27 -16.12 -13.13
C LEU A 20 1.05 -17.30 -12.53
N GLN A 21 1.02 -17.45 -11.20
CA GLN A 21 1.63 -18.59 -10.52
C GLN A 21 1.00 -19.92 -10.95
N LEU A 22 -0.33 -20.02 -10.95
CA LEU A 22 -1.06 -21.24 -11.37
C LEU A 22 -0.81 -21.60 -12.84
N ARG A 23 -0.53 -20.63 -13.68
CA ARG A 23 -0.21 -20.82 -15.11
C ARG A 23 1.27 -21.06 -15.37
N GLY A 24 2.14 -21.06 -14.37
CA GLY A 24 3.59 -21.15 -14.53
C GLY A 24 4.18 -19.98 -15.35
N ALA A 25 3.52 -18.83 -15.29
CA ALA A 25 3.90 -17.60 -15.98
C ALA A 25 4.56 -16.56 -15.07
N GLN A 26 4.65 -16.83 -13.78
CA GLN A 26 5.37 -16.00 -12.82
C GLN A 26 6.84 -15.87 -13.24
N GLY A 27 7.39 -14.66 -13.25
CA GLY A 27 8.74 -14.36 -13.72
C GLY A 27 8.90 -14.34 -15.25
N LYS A 28 7.88 -14.77 -16.02
CA LYS A 28 7.88 -14.66 -17.50
C LYS A 28 7.08 -13.44 -17.99
N VAL A 29 6.18 -12.98 -17.16
CA VAL A 29 5.33 -11.78 -17.42
C VAL A 29 5.51 -10.85 -16.25
N SER A 30 5.88 -9.60 -16.52
CA SER A 30 6.00 -8.57 -15.48
C SER A 30 4.63 -8.08 -15.07
N LEU A 31 4.34 -8.10 -13.77
CA LEU A 31 3.11 -7.62 -13.17
C LEU A 31 3.32 -6.21 -12.61
N ILE A 32 2.81 -5.21 -13.31
CA ILE A 32 2.89 -3.82 -12.89
C ILE A 32 1.56 -3.42 -12.30
N VAL A 33 1.58 -2.85 -11.10
CA VAL A 33 0.37 -2.43 -10.38
C VAL A 33 0.28 -0.92 -10.28
N SER A 34 -0.93 -0.38 -10.41
CA SER A 34 -1.24 1.04 -10.26
C SER A 34 -2.58 1.22 -9.57
N GLY A 35 -2.70 2.27 -8.77
CA GLY A 35 -3.96 2.70 -8.14
C GLY A 35 -3.87 2.83 -6.62
N GLY A 36 -3.98 4.07 -6.14
CA GLY A 36 -4.12 4.37 -4.71
C GLY A 36 -2.88 4.29 -3.84
N PHE A 37 -1.71 3.95 -4.38
CA PHE A 37 -0.49 3.89 -3.59
C PHE A 37 0.00 5.29 -3.20
N ALA A 38 0.10 5.54 -1.90
CA ALA A 38 0.50 6.83 -1.35
C ALA A 38 1.75 6.76 -0.47
N SER A 39 2.08 5.59 0.07
CA SER A 39 3.21 5.42 0.99
C SER A 39 4.17 4.31 0.54
N PRO A 40 5.45 4.38 0.96
CA PRO A 40 6.43 3.33 0.72
C PRO A 40 6.02 1.97 1.30
N GLY A 41 5.38 1.96 2.47
CA GLY A 41 4.88 0.73 3.09
C GLY A 41 3.78 0.03 2.28
N GLU A 42 2.88 0.79 1.63
CA GLU A 42 1.90 0.23 0.71
C GLU A 42 2.57 -0.35 -0.53
N CYS A 43 3.58 0.33 -1.06
CA CYS A 43 4.39 -0.15 -2.17
C CYS A 43 5.09 -1.47 -1.82
N LEU A 44 5.72 -1.54 -0.64
CA LEU A 44 6.40 -2.74 -0.19
C LEU A 44 5.44 -3.93 -0.03
N LYS A 45 4.22 -3.70 0.49
CA LYS A 45 3.17 -4.73 0.56
C LYS A 45 2.74 -5.22 -0.83
N ALA A 46 2.62 -4.32 -1.79
CA ALA A 46 2.27 -4.70 -3.16
C ALA A 46 3.37 -5.55 -3.82
N LEU A 47 4.64 -5.21 -3.59
CA LEU A 47 5.77 -6.01 -4.05
C LEU A 47 5.78 -7.39 -3.38
N ALA A 48 5.52 -7.46 -2.07
CA ALA A 48 5.38 -8.73 -1.35
C ALA A 48 4.23 -9.60 -1.87
N LEU A 49 3.15 -9.00 -2.37
CA LEU A 49 2.03 -9.70 -3.00
C LEU A 49 2.32 -10.16 -4.45
N GLY A 50 3.50 -9.87 -4.99
CA GLY A 50 3.96 -10.35 -6.28
C GLY A 50 3.89 -9.34 -7.42
N ALA A 51 3.82 -8.05 -7.14
CA ALA A 51 4.07 -7.02 -8.14
C ALA A 51 5.56 -6.93 -8.45
N ASP A 52 5.93 -6.78 -9.72
CA ASP A 52 7.32 -6.51 -10.14
C ASP A 52 7.63 -5.01 -10.11
N ALA A 53 6.63 -4.17 -10.33
CA ALA A 53 6.77 -2.72 -10.30
C ALA A 53 5.45 -2.03 -9.92
N ILE A 54 5.56 -0.76 -9.53
CA ILE A 54 4.43 0.06 -9.09
C ILE A 54 4.44 1.37 -9.87
N TYR A 55 3.28 1.75 -10.41
CA TYR A 55 3.06 3.08 -10.97
C TYR A 55 2.38 3.97 -9.94
N LEU A 56 2.98 5.15 -9.75
CA LEU A 56 2.47 6.20 -8.88
C LEU A 56 1.91 7.33 -9.74
N GLY A 57 0.66 7.70 -9.52
CA GLY A 57 -0.01 8.81 -10.21
C GLY A 57 -0.25 10.00 -9.29
N THR A 58 -1.35 9.95 -8.55
CA THR A 58 -1.82 11.03 -7.67
C THR A 58 -0.77 11.47 -6.66
N THR A 59 -0.03 10.53 -6.08
CA THR A 59 1.04 10.83 -5.11
C THR A 59 2.15 11.67 -5.71
N ILE A 60 2.57 11.37 -6.95
CA ILE A 60 3.57 12.15 -7.68
C ILE A 60 3.03 13.55 -8.00
N LEU A 61 1.77 13.65 -8.41
CA LEU A 61 1.11 14.93 -8.64
C LEU A 61 1.09 15.79 -7.37
N PHE A 62 0.75 15.19 -6.23
CA PHE A 62 0.80 15.87 -4.93
C PHE A 62 2.23 16.27 -4.55
N ALA A 63 3.20 15.39 -4.69
CA ALA A 63 4.61 15.71 -4.41
C ALA A 63 5.09 16.90 -5.25
N ALA A 64 4.72 16.96 -6.53
CA ALA A 64 5.10 18.05 -7.41
C ALA A 64 4.44 19.39 -7.06
N SER A 65 3.17 19.36 -6.62
CA SER A 65 2.32 20.56 -6.63
C SER A 65 1.89 21.06 -5.24
N HIS A 66 1.95 20.24 -4.17
CA HIS A 66 1.33 20.56 -2.88
C HIS A 66 1.73 21.93 -2.29
N THR A 67 3.01 22.28 -2.29
CA THR A 67 3.46 23.57 -1.76
C THR A 67 3.07 24.75 -2.66
N GLN A 68 2.84 24.50 -3.92
CA GLN A 68 2.50 25.51 -4.92
C GLN A 68 0.98 25.71 -4.96
N THR A 69 0.21 24.66 -4.89
CA THR A 69 -1.27 24.70 -4.86
C THR A 69 -1.76 25.49 -3.65
N LEU A 70 -1.22 25.22 -2.46
CA LEU A 70 -1.59 25.93 -1.24
C LEU A 70 -1.33 27.43 -1.27
N LYS A 71 -0.27 27.86 -1.97
CA LYS A 71 0.12 29.27 -2.09
C LYS A 71 -0.58 29.99 -3.24
N ALA A 72 -0.75 29.30 -4.36
CA ALA A 72 -1.25 29.92 -5.58
C ALA A 72 -2.78 29.87 -5.69
N VAL A 73 -3.38 28.75 -5.28
CA VAL A 73 -4.81 28.46 -5.57
C VAL A 73 -5.35 27.43 -4.59
N PRO A 74 -5.64 27.81 -3.35
CA PRO A 74 -5.99 26.85 -2.30
C PRO A 74 -7.31 26.08 -2.57
N TRP A 75 -8.14 26.53 -3.50
CA TRP A 75 -9.44 25.96 -3.81
C TRP A 75 -9.49 25.17 -5.14
N GLU A 76 -8.40 25.16 -5.90
CA GLU A 76 -8.34 24.43 -7.18
C GLU A 76 -7.66 23.08 -7.02
N PRO A 77 -8.10 22.03 -7.71
CA PRO A 77 -7.43 20.74 -7.71
C PRO A 77 -5.98 20.85 -8.23
N PRO A 78 -5.06 20.04 -7.72
CA PRO A 78 -3.65 20.02 -8.18
C PRO A 78 -3.50 19.86 -9.70
N THR A 79 -4.45 19.19 -10.35
CA THR A 79 -4.51 19.02 -11.81
C THR A 79 -4.62 20.35 -12.55
N GLN A 80 -5.32 21.34 -12.00
CA GLN A 80 -5.46 22.65 -12.63
C GLN A 80 -4.16 23.47 -12.62
N LEU A 81 -3.22 23.11 -11.77
CA LEU A 81 -1.90 23.70 -11.69
C LEU A 81 -0.89 22.94 -12.56
N ALA A 82 -0.86 21.61 -12.48
CA ALA A 82 0.22 20.78 -13.01
C ALA A 82 -0.03 20.20 -14.40
N VAL A 83 -1.27 20.28 -14.92
CA VAL A 83 -1.63 19.77 -16.26
C VAL A 83 -1.58 20.91 -17.26
N ASP A 84 -1.04 20.64 -18.46
CA ASP A 84 -1.07 21.61 -19.57
C ASP A 84 -2.52 21.96 -19.92
N GLY A 85 -2.77 23.25 -20.14
CA GLY A 85 -4.14 23.76 -20.32
C GLY A 85 -4.97 23.91 -19.03
N GLY A 86 -4.45 23.55 -17.86
CA GLY A 86 -5.09 23.83 -16.58
C GLY A 86 -5.24 25.35 -16.35
N LYS A 87 -6.31 25.76 -15.64
CA LYS A 87 -6.65 27.18 -15.42
C LYS A 87 -5.50 28.02 -14.89
N VAL A 88 -4.61 27.41 -14.13
CA VAL A 88 -3.50 28.09 -13.44
C VAL A 88 -2.13 27.50 -13.76
N SER A 89 -2.04 26.67 -14.80
CA SER A 89 -0.81 25.99 -15.20
C SER A 89 0.38 26.92 -15.42
N LYS A 90 0.13 28.16 -15.89
CA LYS A 90 1.18 29.19 -16.05
C LYS A 90 1.87 29.61 -14.75
N LYS A 91 1.24 29.33 -13.57
CA LYS A 91 1.82 29.61 -12.26
C LYS A 91 2.68 28.46 -11.73
N PHE A 92 2.69 27.32 -12.39
CA PHE A 92 3.41 26.15 -11.95
C PHE A 92 4.90 26.28 -12.18
N ASN A 93 5.67 26.22 -11.10
CA ASN A 93 7.12 26.14 -11.17
C ASN A 93 7.55 24.67 -11.29
N TRP A 94 7.73 24.21 -12.52
CA TRP A 94 8.07 22.81 -12.80
C TRP A 94 9.44 22.39 -12.24
N LYS A 95 10.43 23.32 -12.14
CA LYS A 95 11.74 23.03 -11.55
C LYS A 95 11.62 22.73 -10.06
N LEU A 96 10.83 23.52 -9.35
CA LEU A 96 10.54 23.29 -7.94
C LEU A 96 9.73 21.99 -7.75
N GLY A 97 8.72 21.78 -8.59
CA GLY A 97 7.95 20.54 -8.59
C GLY A 97 8.81 19.30 -8.81
N GLY A 98 9.71 19.33 -9.80
CA GLY A 98 10.67 18.27 -10.06
C GLY A 98 11.60 17.98 -8.89
N LYS A 99 12.07 19.01 -8.19
CA LYS A 99 12.88 18.84 -6.96
C LYS A 99 12.10 18.13 -5.86
N HIS A 100 10.84 18.50 -5.67
CA HIS A 100 9.98 17.85 -4.66
C HIS A 100 9.71 16.38 -4.99
N VAL A 101 9.43 16.06 -6.26
CA VAL A 101 9.27 14.67 -6.71
C VAL A 101 10.56 13.88 -6.49
N ALA A 102 11.71 14.42 -6.84
CA ALA A 102 12.99 13.76 -6.61
C ALA A 102 13.21 13.47 -5.12
N ASN A 103 12.95 14.44 -4.24
CA ASN A 103 13.08 14.27 -2.80
C ASN A 103 12.11 13.19 -2.29
N PHE A 104 10.86 13.21 -2.75
CA PHE A 104 9.86 12.20 -2.38
C PHE A 104 10.30 10.79 -2.78
N LEU A 105 10.77 10.60 -4.01
CA LEU A 105 11.21 9.29 -4.51
C LEU A 105 12.46 8.79 -3.78
N LEU A 106 13.43 9.68 -3.50
CA LEU A 106 14.62 9.32 -2.72
C LEU A 106 14.24 8.89 -1.30
N SER A 107 13.42 9.69 -0.61
CA SER A 107 12.93 9.37 0.74
C SER A 107 12.16 8.05 0.78
N SER A 108 11.27 7.85 -0.19
CA SER A 108 10.48 6.61 -0.32
C SER A 108 11.38 5.39 -0.57
N THR A 109 12.43 5.57 -1.36
CA THR A 109 13.40 4.49 -1.63
C THR A 109 14.17 4.10 -0.36
N GLU A 110 14.60 5.08 0.44
CA GLU A 110 15.27 4.78 1.71
C GLU A 110 14.32 4.08 2.69
N GLU A 111 13.07 4.53 2.80
CA GLU A 111 12.08 3.87 3.66
C GLU A 111 11.80 2.42 3.22
N ILE A 112 11.71 2.15 1.92
CA ILE A 112 11.59 0.78 1.39
C ILE A 112 12.81 -0.06 1.75
N LYS A 113 14.03 0.47 1.63
CA LYS A 113 15.26 -0.21 2.04
C LYS A 113 15.25 -0.56 3.52
N GLU A 114 14.83 0.36 4.37
CA GLU A 114 14.69 0.10 5.80
C GLU A 114 13.62 -0.96 6.09
N GLY A 115 12.50 -0.95 5.38
CA GLY A 115 11.49 -1.99 5.45
C GLY A 115 12.05 -3.38 5.10
N VAL A 116 12.82 -3.48 4.02
CA VAL A 116 13.48 -4.74 3.60
C VAL A 116 14.47 -5.22 4.68
N ARG A 117 15.28 -4.31 5.25
CA ARG A 117 16.21 -4.63 6.34
C ARG A 117 15.48 -5.09 7.59
N ALA A 118 14.37 -4.46 7.94
CA ALA A 118 13.56 -4.82 9.11
C ALA A 118 12.96 -6.24 8.97
N LEU A 119 12.72 -6.70 7.74
CA LEU A 119 12.34 -8.08 7.44
C LEU A 119 13.52 -9.07 7.48
N GLY A 120 14.74 -8.61 7.80
CA GLY A 120 15.95 -9.45 7.78
C GLY A 120 16.43 -9.79 6.38
N LYS A 121 16.03 -9.03 5.37
CA LYS A 121 16.37 -9.26 3.96
C LYS A 121 17.37 -8.22 3.44
N HIS A 122 18.06 -8.58 2.35
CA HIS A 122 19.13 -7.77 1.78
C HIS A 122 18.79 -7.20 0.39
N ALA A 123 17.71 -7.70 -0.22
CA ALA A 123 17.30 -7.28 -1.54
C ALA A 123 15.77 -7.32 -1.68
N LEU A 124 15.22 -6.41 -2.49
CA LEU A 124 13.79 -6.25 -2.68
C LEU A 124 13.12 -7.51 -3.27
N HIS A 125 13.80 -8.21 -4.17
CA HIS A 125 13.30 -9.44 -4.78
C HIS A 125 13.19 -10.65 -3.81
N GLN A 126 13.69 -10.50 -2.58
CA GLN A 126 13.54 -11.49 -1.52
C GLN A 126 12.25 -11.30 -0.74
N VAL A 127 11.59 -10.13 -0.89
CA VAL A 127 10.33 -9.85 -0.22
C VAL A 127 9.21 -10.60 -0.92
N ASP A 128 8.43 -11.34 -0.15
CA ASP A 128 7.35 -12.16 -0.66
C ASP A 128 6.16 -12.25 0.30
N ILE A 129 5.16 -13.03 -0.07
CA ILE A 129 3.91 -13.17 0.69
C ILE A 129 4.12 -13.69 2.12
N SER A 130 5.23 -14.38 2.40
CA SER A 130 5.54 -14.88 3.76
C SER A 130 5.94 -13.78 4.73
N ASP A 131 6.27 -12.59 4.22
CA ASP A 131 6.56 -11.40 5.04
C ASP A 131 5.30 -10.66 5.47
N LEU A 132 4.15 -11.08 4.99
CA LEU A 132 2.87 -10.45 5.27
C LEU A 132 2.04 -11.30 6.24
N ILE A 133 1.25 -10.62 7.05
CA ILE A 133 0.29 -11.24 7.97
C ILE A 133 -1.07 -10.57 7.77
N ALA A 134 -2.10 -11.37 7.48
CA ALA A 134 -3.48 -10.88 7.38
C ALA A 134 -4.11 -10.78 8.77
N LEU A 135 -4.74 -9.65 9.05
CA LEU A 135 -5.38 -9.40 10.34
C LEU A 135 -6.81 -9.92 10.41
N ASP A 136 -7.41 -10.23 9.27
CA ASP A 136 -8.77 -10.77 9.16
C ASP A 136 -8.84 -11.90 8.13
N GLU A 137 -9.88 -12.72 8.25
CA GLU A 137 -10.08 -13.89 7.41
C GLU A 137 -10.36 -13.53 5.95
N GLN A 138 -11.09 -12.45 5.70
CA GLN A 138 -11.43 -12.03 4.35
C GLN A 138 -10.15 -11.66 3.59
N THR A 139 -9.28 -10.86 4.21
CA THR A 139 -7.96 -10.51 3.65
C THR A 139 -7.13 -11.76 3.39
N ALA A 140 -7.05 -12.69 4.35
CA ALA A 140 -6.31 -13.93 4.18
C ALA A 140 -6.84 -14.77 3.00
N GLN A 141 -8.16 -14.92 2.87
CA GLN A 141 -8.79 -15.68 1.78
C GLN A 141 -8.57 -15.05 0.40
N ILE A 142 -8.67 -13.73 0.31
CA ILE A 142 -8.56 -13.00 -0.96
C ILE A 142 -7.10 -12.98 -1.43
N THR A 143 -6.16 -12.71 -0.52
CA THR A 143 -4.75 -12.48 -0.86
C THR A 143 -3.89 -13.74 -0.79
N GLY A 144 -4.31 -14.74 -0.01
CA GLY A 144 -3.50 -15.91 0.31
C GLY A 144 -2.44 -15.65 1.39
N VAL A 145 -2.42 -14.44 1.98
CA VAL A 145 -1.52 -14.08 3.09
C VAL A 145 -1.90 -14.87 4.34
N PRO A 146 -0.93 -15.40 5.11
CA PRO A 146 -1.21 -16.13 6.34
C PRO A 146 -1.99 -15.28 7.35
N LEU A 147 -2.98 -15.90 8.01
CA LEU A 147 -3.76 -15.24 9.05
C LEU A 147 -2.93 -15.09 10.33
N ALA A 148 -3.03 -13.95 11.00
CA ALA A 148 -2.30 -13.61 12.22
C ALA A 148 -2.63 -14.53 13.42
N TYR A 149 -3.78 -15.18 13.40
CA TYR A 149 -4.23 -16.06 14.47
C TYR A 149 -4.80 -17.35 13.89
N ARG A 150 -4.70 -18.45 14.65
CA ARG A 150 -5.38 -19.69 14.31
C ARG A 150 -6.84 -19.58 14.75
N LYS A 151 -7.79 -19.91 13.87
CA LYS A 151 -9.15 -20.15 14.31
C LYS A 151 -9.10 -21.23 15.40
N PRO A 152 -9.75 -21.00 16.56
CA PRO A 152 -9.97 -22.12 17.46
C PRO A 152 -10.66 -23.21 16.66
N ALA A 153 -10.12 -24.42 16.68
CA ALA A 153 -10.80 -25.58 16.12
C ALA A 153 -12.20 -25.60 16.70
N ASN A 154 -13.22 -25.92 15.89
CA ASN A 154 -14.64 -25.94 16.29
C ASN A 154 -14.96 -27.01 17.37
N ASN A 155 -13.98 -27.41 18.14
CA ASN A 155 -14.12 -28.32 19.28
C ASN A 155 -14.53 -27.50 20.50
N GLY A 156 -15.86 -27.29 20.63
CA GLY A 156 -16.53 -27.10 21.89
C GLY A 156 -15.80 -26.21 22.93
N TYR A 157 -15.55 -24.94 22.63
CA TYR A 157 -15.28 -23.99 23.69
C TYR A 157 -16.59 -23.76 24.43
N SER A 158 -16.90 -24.69 25.36
CA SER A 158 -17.81 -24.40 26.46
C SER A 158 -17.33 -23.10 27.08
N SER A 159 -18.18 -22.10 27.09
CA SER A 159 -17.99 -20.83 27.77
C SER A 159 -17.87 -21.09 29.27
N LYS A 160 -16.76 -21.65 29.76
CA LYS A 160 -16.44 -21.58 31.16
C LYS A 160 -16.25 -20.10 31.47
N LYS A 161 -17.26 -19.55 32.16
CA LYS A 161 -17.26 -18.18 32.68
C LYS A 161 -15.91 -17.93 33.32
N VAL A 162 -15.15 -16.99 32.75
CA VAL A 162 -13.97 -16.43 33.43
C VAL A 162 -14.51 -15.79 34.69
N ARG A 163 -14.29 -16.41 35.86
CA ARG A 163 -14.53 -15.76 37.14
C ARG A 163 -13.49 -14.68 37.31
N VAL A 164 -13.88 -13.44 37.07
CA VAL A 164 -13.10 -12.29 37.49
C VAL A 164 -13.13 -12.30 38.99
N LEU A 165 -11.98 -12.59 39.61
CA LEU A 165 -11.76 -12.42 41.05
C LEU A 165 -11.73 -10.91 41.33
N VAL A 166 -12.86 -10.35 41.75
CA VAL A 166 -12.89 -8.99 42.30
C VAL A 166 -12.28 -9.07 43.71
N PRO A 167 -11.20 -8.31 44.04
CA PRO A 167 -10.70 -8.30 45.38
C PRO A 167 -11.76 -7.73 46.32
N SER A 168 -12.06 -8.46 47.38
CA SER A 168 -12.96 -8.01 48.46
C SER A 168 -12.39 -6.74 49.08
N LYS A 169 -13.16 -5.65 49.08
CA LYS A 169 -12.85 -4.47 49.92
C LYS A 169 -12.83 -4.93 51.39
N GLY A 170 -11.63 -4.92 51.98
CA GLY A 170 -11.47 -5.08 53.41
C GLY A 170 -12.23 -3.96 54.15
N LYS A 171 -12.90 -4.36 55.20
CA LYS A 171 -13.47 -3.46 56.23
C LYS A 171 -12.35 -2.84 57.05
#